data_6ddd14c1471b5d62cb9a65cf14bba9bd
#
_entry.id   6ddd14c1471b5d62cb9a65cf14bba9bd
#
_cell.length_a   1.000
_cell.length_b   1.000
_cell.length_c   1.000
_cell.angle_alpha   90.00
_cell.angle_beta   90.00
_cell.angle_gamma   90.00
#
_symmetry.space_group_name_H-M   'P 1'
#
loop_
_entity.id
_entity.type
_entity.pdbx_description
1 polymer ?
#
loop_
_entity_poly.entity_id
_entity_poly.type
_entity_poly.pdbx_seq_one_letter_code
_entity_poly.pdbx_strand_id
1 'polypeptide(L)'
;YYLKSYFLRLLPLKAICRKRLNKILAQANTRSDKNYINDRVNYYNRLIEPVKLPEGSPCLNELKLQKKGKVYYFDSFEYLRYFPENLQWNYCFGDINFMPDTPSIVKSRPIHNQSANAILLNLNKVRHFIFVKDKIPFEKKMDKVIFRGKVNEGKTKRIAFFNKYFGNPLCDLGDTSRNGNPAWRTGKKTIAEHLRYKFILALE
;
A
#
# COMPACT_ATOMS: atom_id res chain seq x y z
N TYR A 1 10.39 3.33 -10.20
CA TYR A 1 10.35 2.71 -8.86
C TYR A 1 11.32 1.54 -8.78
N TYR A 2 11.12 0.45 -9.51
CA TYR A 2 11.92 -0.77 -9.38
C TYR A 2 13.41 -0.58 -9.67
N LEU A 3 13.79 0.15 -10.73
CA LEU A 3 15.19 0.43 -11.04
C LEU A 3 15.91 1.10 -9.87
N LYS A 4 15.31 2.17 -9.30
CA LYS A 4 15.84 2.84 -8.10
C LYS A 4 15.96 1.87 -6.94
N SER A 5 14.97 1.02 -6.72
CA SER A 5 14.93 0.09 -5.57
C SER A 5 16.00 -1.00 -5.68
N TYR A 6 16.20 -1.56 -6.87
CA TYR A 6 17.29 -2.50 -7.14
C TYR A 6 18.67 -1.84 -6.95
N PHE A 7 18.86 -0.64 -7.50
CA PHE A 7 20.10 0.10 -7.35
C PHE A 7 20.43 0.38 -5.87
N LEU A 8 19.46 0.89 -5.10
CA LEU A 8 19.64 1.15 -3.66
C LEU A 8 19.95 -0.12 -2.84
N ARG A 9 19.47 -1.30 -3.29
CA ARG A 9 19.78 -2.57 -2.65
C ARG A 9 21.23 -2.99 -2.86
N LEU A 10 21.80 -2.71 -4.03
CA LEU A 10 23.18 -3.06 -4.36
C LEU A 10 24.22 -2.18 -3.66
N LEU A 11 23.83 -0.96 -3.24
CA LEU A 11 24.74 -0.05 -2.57
C LEU A 11 24.92 -0.42 -1.10
N PRO A 12 26.16 -0.38 -0.55
CA PRO A 12 26.44 -0.67 0.87
C PRO A 12 26.02 0.50 1.79
N LEU A 13 24.76 0.95 1.68
CA LEU A 13 24.26 2.14 2.37
C LEU A 13 23.86 1.90 3.83
N LYS A 14 23.84 0.65 4.31
CA LYS A 14 23.34 0.32 5.65
C LYS A 14 24.11 1.05 6.76
N ALA A 15 25.45 1.06 6.71
CA ALA A 15 26.28 1.75 7.69
C ALA A 15 26.00 3.27 7.70
N ILE A 16 25.85 3.88 6.52
CA ILE A 16 25.53 5.31 6.37
C ILE A 16 24.11 5.57 6.92
N CYS A 17 23.15 4.74 6.60
CA CYS A 17 21.79 4.86 7.10
C CYS A 17 21.73 4.80 8.63
N ARG A 18 22.42 3.83 9.24
CA ARG A 18 22.48 3.71 10.71
C ARG A 18 23.08 4.96 11.38
N LYS A 19 24.18 5.48 10.87
CA LYS A 19 24.77 6.74 11.38
C LYS A 19 23.81 7.93 11.25
N ARG A 20 23.00 7.97 10.18
CA ARG A 20 22.02 9.03 9.95
C ARG A 20 20.78 8.94 10.82
N LEU A 21 20.44 7.76 11.37
CA LEU A 21 19.23 7.56 12.16
C LEU A 21 19.16 8.53 13.35
N ASN A 22 20.22 8.62 14.16
CA ASN A 22 20.25 9.51 15.31
C ASN A 22 20.08 10.97 14.91
N LYS A 23 20.70 11.39 13.78
CA LYS A 23 20.52 12.75 13.25
C LYS A 23 19.08 13.02 12.83
N ILE A 24 18.42 12.07 12.17
CA ILE A 24 17.01 12.18 11.76
C ILE A 24 16.10 12.31 12.98
N LEU A 25 16.33 11.47 14.00
CA LEU A 25 15.57 11.52 15.25
C LEU A 25 15.77 12.85 16.00
N ALA A 26 16.99 13.34 16.07
CA ALA A 26 17.27 14.64 16.66
C ALA A 26 16.55 15.78 15.89
N GLN A 27 16.59 15.75 14.57
CA GLN A 27 15.86 16.74 13.74
C GLN A 27 14.35 16.70 13.96
N ALA A 28 13.75 15.52 14.14
CA ALA A 28 12.32 15.40 14.43
C ALA A 28 11.95 16.14 15.72
N ASN A 29 12.83 16.13 16.72
CA ASN A 29 12.60 16.80 18.00
C ASN A 29 12.62 18.33 17.94
N THR A 30 13.29 18.91 16.97
CA THR A 30 13.43 20.37 16.79
C THR A 30 12.43 20.97 15.81
N ARG A 31 11.60 20.16 15.18
CA ARG A 31 10.61 20.62 14.19
C ARG A 31 9.44 21.33 14.87
N SER A 32 8.92 22.36 14.22
CA SER A 32 7.71 23.08 14.67
C SER A 32 6.46 22.21 14.68
N ASP A 33 6.40 21.19 13.82
CA ASP A 33 5.28 20.24 13.71
C ASP A 33 5.50 18.93 14.51
N LYS A 34 6.35 18.97 15.55
CA LYS A 34 6.69 17.80 16.39
C LYS A 34 5.45 17.09 16.95
N ASN A 35 4.47 17.86 17.44
CA ASN A 35 3.25 17.26 18.00
C ASN A 35 2.46 16.48 16.94
N TYR A 36 2.35 17.01 15.73
CA TYR A 36 1.73 16.29 14.62
C TYR A 36 2.52 15.02 14.26
N ILE A 37 3.85 15.09 14.23
CA ILE A 37 4.69 13.91 13.98
C ILE A 37 4.44 12.84 15.04
N ASN A 38 4.43 13.19 16.32
CA ASN A 38 4.18 12.26 17.43
C ASN A 38 2.79 11.63 17.33
N ASP A 39 1.76 12.42 17.04
CA ASP A 39 0.41 11.91 16.80
C ASP A 39 0.40 10.88 15.67
N ARG A 40 1.06 11.19 14.55
CA ARG A 40 1.16 10.25 13.42
C ARG A 40 1.93 8.98 13.79
N VAL A 41 3.03 9.09 14.51
CA VAL A 41 3.81 7.92 14.96
C VAL A 41 2.94 7.03 15.85
N ASN A 42 2.23 7.60 16.83
CA ASN A 42 1.33 6.87 17.73
C ASN A 42 0.14 6.25 16.98
N TYR A 43 -0.34 6.89 15.94
CA TYR A 43 -1.37 6.31 15.08
C TYR A 43 -0.84 5.09 14.31
N TYR A 44 0.39 5.15 13.76
CA TYR A 44 0.99 4.06 12.99
C TYR A 44 1.47 2.91 13.88
N ASN A 45 2.10 3.22 14.99
CA ASN A 45 2.61 2.26 15.98
C ASN A 45 1.92 2.51 17.32
N ARG A 46 1.08 1.56 17.74
CA ARG A 46 0.34 1.62 19.00
C ARG A 46 1.04 0.87 20.14
N LEU A 47 2.21 0.31 19.90
CA LEU A 47 3.00 -0.33 20.97
C LEU A 47 3.52 0.76 21.91
N ILE A 48 3.21 0.62 23.19
CA ILE A 48 3.65 1.54 24.26
C ILE A 48 5.01 1.09 24.79
N GLU A 49 5.19 -0.25 24.92
CA GLU A 49 6.40 -0.84 25.46
C GLU A 49 7.10 -1.73 24.43
N PRO A 50 8.42 -1.93 24.56
CA PRO A 50 9.13 -2.90 23.76
C PRO A 50 8.56 -4.32 23.97
N VAL A 51 8.32 -5.02 22.87
CA VAL A 51 7.77 -6.38 22.90
C VAL A 51 8.81 -7.37 22.40
N LYS A 52 9.03 -8.44 23.15
CA LYS A 52 9.81 -9.58 22.69
C LYS A 52 8.97 -10.42 21.74
N LEU A 53 9.45 -10.61 20.53
CA LEU A 53 8.78 -11.48 19.57
C LEU A 53 8.95 -12.95 19.94
N PRO A 54 8.07 -13.84 19.46
CA PRO A 54 8.20 -15.28 19.68
C PRO A 54 9.56 -15.81 19.21
N GLU A 55 10.02 -16.87 19.87
CA GLU A 55 11.23 -17.59 19.46
C GLU A 55 11.07 -18.08 18.01
N GLY A 56 12.14 -17.97 17.23
CA GLY A 56 12.11 -18.28 15.79
C GLY A 56 11.57 -17.17 14.89
N SER A 57 11.17 -16.00 15.43
CA SER A 57 10.86 -14.85 14.60
C SER A 57 12.06 -14.44 13.75
N PRO A 58 11.88 -14.17 12.43
CA PRO A 58 12.98 -13.88 11.52
C PRO A 58 13.71 -12.59 11.90
N CYS A 59 15.02 -12.56 11.65
CA CYS A 59 15.81 -11.33 11.75
C CYS A 59 15.76 -10.51 10.46
N LEU A 60 16.14 -9.22 10.55
CA LEU A 60 16.11 -8.31 9.40
C LEU A 60 17.02 -8.73 8.24
N ASN A 61 18.13 -9.44 8.53
CA ASN A 61 19.02 -10.00 7.52
C ASN A 61 18.40 -11.18 6.74
N GLU A 62 17.36 -11.80 7.28
CA GLU A 62 16.64 -12.91 6.64
C GLU A 62 15.55 -12.46 5.68
N LEU A 63 15.31 -11.13 5.58
CA LEU A 63 14.38 -10.57 4.61
C LEU A 63 14.84 -10.83 3.18
N LYS A 64 14.18 -11.75 2.50
CA LYS A 64 14.52 -12.17 1.14
C LYS A 64 13.57 -11.55 0.11
N LEU A 65 14.12 -11.20 -1.06
CA LEU A 65 13.33 -10.76 -2.20
C LEU A 65 12.52 -11.93 -2.75
N GLN A 66 11.21 -11.89 -2.54
CA GLN A 66 10.29 -12.90 -3.03
C GLN A 66 9.94 -12.68 -4.51
N LYS A 67 9.59 -13.77 -5.23
CA LYS A 67 9.10 -13.68 -6.62
C LYS A 67 7.80 -12.88 -6.73
N LYS A 68 6.88 -13.08 -5.79
CA LYS A 68 5.63 -12.31 -5.64
C LYS A 68 5.77 -11.28 -4.51
N GLY A 69 5.10 -10.13 -4.62
CA GLY A 69 5.13 -9.11 -3.58
C GLY A 69 6.45 -8.32 -3.49
N LYS A 70 7.24 -8.25 -4.56
CA LYS A 70 8.52 -7.52 -4.59
C LYS A 70 8.43 -6.09 -4.04
N VAL A 71 7.31 -5.43 -4.26
CA VAL A 71 7.08 -4.06 -3.80
C VAL A 71 7.11 -3.96 -2.27
N TYR A 72 6.51 -4.93 -1.56
CA TYR A 72 6.56 -4.96 -0.09
C TYR A 72 7.99 -5.12 0.44
N TYR A 73 8.79 -5.97 -0.22
CA TYR A 73 10.20 -6.09 0.12
C TYR A 73 10.93 -4.76 -0.02
N PHE A 74 10.80 -4.08 -1.16
CA PHE A 74 11.51 -2.83 -1.41
C PHE A 74 11.04 -1.69 -0.49
N ASP A 75 9.73 -1.59 -0.26
CA ASP A 75 9.18 -0.59 0.64
C ASP A 75 9.63 -0.82 2.09
N SER A 76 9.65 -2.08 2.56
CA SER A 76 10.19 -2.43 3.87
C SER A 76 11.69 -2.16 3.96
N PHE A 77 12.46 -2.58 2.96
CA PHE A 77 13.92 -2.39 2.93
C PHE A 77 14.33 -0.93 3.00
N GLU A 78 13.53 0.00 2.47
CA GLU A 78 13.77 1.44 2.56
C GLU A 78 13.90 1.92 4.01
N TYR A 79 13.16 1.31 4.94
CA TYR A 79 13.19 1.65 6.37
C TYR A 79 14.08 0.72 7.18
N LEU A 80 14.01 -0.57 6.93
CA LEU A 80 14.72 -1.58 7.74
C LEU A 80 16.23 -1.46 7.68
N ARG A 81 16.79 -0.92 6.60
CA ARG A 81 18.24 -0.67 6.45
C ARG A 81 18.83 0.31 7.47
N TYR A 82 17.98 1.04 8.22
CA TYR A 82 18.44 1.93 9.29
C TYR A 82 18.71 1.19 10.62
N PHE A 83 18.23 -0.03 10.75
CA PHE A 83 18.28 -0.82 11.98
C PHE A 83 19.33 -1.93 11.92
N PRO A 84 19.81 -2.43 13.08
CA PRO A 84 20.68 -3.59 13.14
C PRO A 84 20.07 -4.84 12.51
N GLU A 85 20.89 -5.62 11.82
CA GLU A 85 20.42 -6.78 11.03
C GLU A 85 19.93 -7.96 11.87
N ASN A 86 20.38 -8.04 13.11
CA ASN A 86 20.01 -9.07 14.09
C ASN A 86 18.71 -8.78 14.84
N LEU A 87 18.06 -7.63 14.59
CA LEU A 87 16.76 -7.35 15.17
C LEU A 87 15.70 -8.28 14.57
N GLN A 88 14.93 -8.90 15.43
CA GLN A 88 13.76 -9.67 15.04
C GLN A 88 12.62 -8.78 14.57
N TRP A 89 11.84 -9.28 13.66
CA TRP A 89 10.65 -8.60 13.17
C TRP A 89 9.61 -9.58 12.66
N ASN A 90 8.35 -9.14 12.58
CA ASN A 90 7.26 -9.85 11.92
C ASN A 90 6.57 -8.97 10.90
N TYR A 91 5.93 -9.61 9.92
CA TYR A 91 5.17 -8.91 8.90
C TYR A 91 4.00 -9.73 8.38
N CYS A 92 2.90 -9.04 8.06
CA CYS A 92 1.77 -9.59 7.32
C CYS A 92 1.54 -8.74 6.07
N PHE A 93 2.13 -9.16 4.95
CA PHE A 93 2.01 -8.43 3.70
C PHE A 93 0.71 -8.77 2.97
N GLY A 94 0.11 -7.75 2.38
CA GLY A 94 -1.16 -7.85 1.65
C GLY A 94 -2.25 -6.98 2.27
N ASP A 95 -3.45 -7.13 1.74
CA ASP A 95 -4.64 -6.48 2.28
C ASP A 95 -5.24 -7.41 3.34
N ILE A 96 -4.86 -7.20 4.60
CA ILE A 96 -5.39 -7.97 5.72
C ILE A 96 -6.63 -7.29 6.31
N ASN A 97 -7.58 -8.09 6.77
CA ASN A 97 -8.81 -7.67 7.46
C ASN A 97 -8.92 -8.26 8.88
N PHE A 98 -7.84 -8.80 9.39
CA PHE A 98 -7.70 -9.36 10.73
C PHE A 98 -6.56 -8.65 11.47
N MET A 99 -6.48 -8.86 12.79
CA MET A 99 -5.33 -8.42 13.61
C MET A 99 -4.34 -9.56 13.75
N PRO A 100 -3.04 -9.32 13.56
CA PRO A 100 -2.01 -10.32 13.87
C PRO A 100 -1.99 -10.67 15.36
N ASP A 101 -1.70 -11.92 15.69
CA ASP A 101 -1.56 -12.37 17.08
C ASP A 101 -0.28 -11.85 17.75
N THR A 102 0.71 -11.50 16.95
CA THR A 102 1.98 -10.91 17.41
C THR A 102 2.26 -9.60 16.70
N PRO A 103 3.01 -8.65 17.33
CA PRO A 103 3.39 -7.40 16.70
C PRO A 103 3.99 -7.62 15.31
N SER A 104 3.33 -7.07 14.30
CA SER A 104 3.68 -7.29 12.89
C SER A 104 3.55 -6.01 12.08
N ILE A 105 4.45 -5.82 11.13
CA ILE A 105 4.36 -4.75 10.15
C ILE A 105 3.28 -5.11 9.13
N VAL A 106 2.33 -4.20 8.94
CA VAL A 106 1.18 -4.38 8.06
C VAL A 106 0.96 -3.16 7.18
N LYS A 107 0.25 -3.34 6.08
CA LYS A 107 -0.19 -2.25 5.19
C LYS A 107 -1.48 -1.59 5.68
N SER A 108 -2.38 -2.38 6.23
CA SER A 108 -3.70 -1.96 6.71
C SER A 108 -4.06 -2.72 7.98
N ARG A 109 -4.95 -2.15 8.79
CA ARG A 109 -5.50 -2.81 9.97
C ARG A 109 -6.99 -2.49 10.10
N PRO A 110 -7.79 -3.37 10.72
CA PRO A 110 -9.18 -3.10 11.07
C PRO A 110 -9.31 -1.90 12.00
N ILE A 111 -10.32 -1.06 11.77
CA ILE A 111 -10.54 0.16 12.57
C ILE A 111 -11.06 -0.17 13.95
N HIS A 112 -11.91 -1.19 14.04
CA HIS A 112 -12.65 -1.53 15.27
C HIS A 112 -11.85 -2.33 16.29
N ASN A 113 -10.66 -2.80 15.95
CA ASN A 113 -9.83 -3.58 16.87
C ASN A 113 -8.78 -2.69 17.54
N GLN A 114 -8.72 -2.72 18.87
CA GLN A 114 -7.81 -1.91 19.69
C GLN A 114 -6.42 -2.53 19.89
N SER A 115 -6.17 -3.75 19.41
CA SER A 115 -4.86 -4.39 19.56
C SER A 115 -3.74 -3.54 18.96
N ALA A 116 -2.61 -3.48 19.63
CA ALA A 116 -1.40 -2.79 19.20
C ALA A 116 -0.56 -3.59 18.19
N ASN A 117 -0.91 -4.87 17.94
CA ASN A 117 -0.08 -5.78 17.15
C ASN A 117 0.04 -5.43 15.66
N ALA A 118 -0.79 -4.57 15.13
CA ALA A 118 -0.69 -4.13 13.73
C ALA A 118 0.02 -2.78 13.61
N ILE A 119 1.31 -2.82 13.28
CA ILE A 119 2.15 -1.64 13.07
C ILE A 119 2.06 -1.25 11.60
N LEU A 120 1.45 -0.10 11.32
CA LEU A 120 1.26 0.38 9.95
C LEU A 120 2.56 0.86 9.34
N LEU A 121 2.82 0.45 8.11
CA LEU A 121 3.90 0.97 7.29
C LEU A 121 3.35 1.32 5.89
N ASN A 122 3.89 2.38 5.28
CA ASN A 122 3.53 2.77 3.91
C ASN A 122 4.06 1.76 2.90
N LEU A 123 3.32 0.67 2.73
CA LEU A 123 3.64 -0.42 1.84
C LEU A 123 2.83 -0.35 0.54
N ASN A 124 3.36 -0.94 -0.53
CA ASN A 124 2.81 -0.90 -1.87
C ASN A 124 2.73 0.53 -2.44
N LYS A 125 3.80 1.30 -2.24
CA LYS A 125 3.91 2.71 -2.62
C LYS A 125 3.66 2.94 -4.11
N VAL A 126 4.13 2.03 -4.94
CA VAL A 126 3.95 2.10 -6.41
C VAL A 126 2.48 2.10 -6.82
N ARG A 127 1.58 1.62 -5.96
CA ARG A 127 0.15 1.58 -6.22
C ARG A 127 -0.64 2.66 -5.48
N HIS A 128 -0.29 2.96 -4.22
CA HIS A 128 -1.13 3.76 -3.32
C HIS A 128 -0.61 5.19 -3.10
N PHE A 129 0.67 5.44 -3.36
CA PHE A 129 1.30 6.74 -3.11
C PHE A 129 1.87 7.33 -4.40
N ILE A 130 1.07 7.24 -5.48
CA ILE A 130 1.37 7.87 -6.77
C ILE A 130 0.58 9.17 -6.85
N PHE A 131 1.29 10.26 -7.09
CA PHE A 131 0.68 11.55 -7.39
C PHE A 131 0.77 11.79 -8.89
N VAL A 132 -0.36 12.04 -9.51
CA VAL A 132 -0.46 12.36 -10.94
C VAL A 132 -0.98 13.76 -11.12
N LYS A 133 -0.40 14.49 -12.08
CA LYS A 133 -0.89 15.81 -12.45
C LYS A 133 -1.99 15.63 -13.52
N ASP A 134 -3.22 15.88 -13.13
CA ASP A 134 -4.33 15.97 -14.08
C ASP A 134 -4.25 17.29 -14.84
N LYS A 135 -4.13 17.22 -16.17
CA LYS A 135 -4.03 18.38 -17.04
C LYS A 135 -5.33 18.68 -17.78
N ILE A 136 -6.36 17.88 -17.59
CA ILE A 136 -7.63 18.01 -18.30
C ILE A 136 -8.62 18.72 -17.38
N PRO A 137 -9.07 19.94 -17.73
CA PRO A 137 -10.12 20.62 -16.99
C PRO A 137 -11.38 19.76 -16.90
N PHE A 138 -12.08 19.83 -15.77
CA PHE A 138 -13.23 18.95 -15.50
C PHE A 138 -14.31 19.06 -16.59
N GLU A 139 -14.56 20.25 -17.08
CA GLU A 139 -15.58 20.56 -18.12
C GLU A 139 -15.25 19.90 -19.47
N LYS A 140 -13.95 19.65 -19.74
CA LYS A 140 -13.47 19.01 -20.97
C LYS A 140 -13.42 17.49 -20.89
N LYS A 141 -13.71 16.91 -19.72
CA LYS A 141 -13.75 15.47 -19.54
C LYS A 141 -15.05 14.87 -20.09
N MET A 142 -14.98 13.59 -20.44
CA MET A 142 -16.19 12.85 -20.88
C MET A 142 -17.19 12.77 -19.73
N ASP A 143 -18.45 13.09 -20.02
CA ASP A 143 -19.55 13.08 -19.05
C ASP A 143 -20.04 11.65 -18.79
N LYS A 144 -19.14 10.82 -18.33
CA LYS A 144 -19.36 9.38 -18.05
C LYS A 144 -18.64 8.97 -16.78
N VAL A 145 -19.14 7.89 -16.19
CA VAL A 145 -18.43 7.14 -15.14
C VAL A 145 -17.62 6.02 -15.78
N ILE A 146 -16.38 5.83 -15.32
CA ILE A 146 -15.54 4.71 -15.72
C ILE A 146 -15.29 3.74 -14.56
N PHE A 147 -15.32 2.44 -14.87
CA PHE A 147 -14.85 1.38 -13.98
C PHE A 147 -13.99 0.38 -14.76
N ARG A 148 -12.82 0.03 -14.21
CA ARG A 148 -11.99 -1.09 -14.64
C ARG A 148 -11.53 -1.85 -13.42
N GLY A 149 -11.96 -3.10 -13.26
CA GLY A 149 -11.61 -3.93 -12.13
C GLY A 149 -12.04 -5.38 -12.35
N LYS A 150 -11.67 -6.25 -11.42
CA LYS A 150 -12.11 -7.65 -11.48
C LYS A 150 -13.58 -7.75 -11.04
N VAL A 151 -14.40 -8.43 -11.84
CA VAL A 151 -15.81 -8.74 -11.58
C VAL A 151 -16.00 -10.25 -11.68
N ASN A 152 -15.85 -10.94 -10.56
CA ASN A 152 -15.96 -12.40 -10.46
C ASN A 152 -16.81 -12.79 -9.25
N GLU A 153 -17.11 -14.08 -9.10
CA GLU A 153 -18.05 -14.64 -8.11
C GLU A 153 -17.90 -14.08 -6.69
N GLY A 154 -16.69 -13.84 -6.20
CA GLY A 154 -16.43 -13.23 -4.89
C GLY A 154 -16.74 -11.74 -4.79
N LYS A 155 -17.26 -11.10 -5.85
CA LYS A 155 -17.50 -9.64 -5.91
C LYS A 155 -18.97 -9.33 -6.19
N THR A 156 -19.85 -9.77 -5.33
CA THR A 156 -21.32 -9.71 -5.50
C THR A 156 -21.84 -8.29 -5.78
N LYS A 157 -21.33 -7.27 -5.06
CA LYS A 157 -21.73 -5.88 -5.30
C LYS A 157 -21.33 -5.38 -6.70
N ARG A 158 -20.17 -5.80 -7.21
CA ARG A 158 -19.72 -5.46 -8.57
C ARG A 158 -20.59 -6.14 -9.62
N ILE A 159 -20.92 -7.42 -9.41
CA ILE A 159 -21.82 -8.18 -10.29
C ILE A 159 -23.18 -7.49 -10.36
N ALA A 160 -23.77 -7.16 -9.21
CA ALA A 160 -25.07 -6.47 -9.16
C ALA A 160 -25.04 -5.12 -9.90
N PHE A 161 -23.97 -4.36 -9.73
CA PHE A 161 -23.80 -3.10 -10.43
C PHE A 161 -23.68 -3.29 -11.95
N PHE A 162 -22.90 -4.27 -12.39
CA PHE A 162 -22.74 -4.57 -13.82
C PHE A 162 -24.03 -5.06 -14.45
N ASN A 163 -24.77 -5.95 -13.79
CA ASN A 163 -26.09 -6.39 -14.27
C ASN A 163 -27.04 -5.25 -14.50
N LYS A 164 -26.96 -4.20 -13.69
CA LYS A 164 -27.87 -3.04 -13.78
C LYS A 164 -27.42 -2.00 -14.79
N TYR A 165 -26.12 -1.77 -14.94
CA TYR A 165 -25.61 -0.59 -15.64
C TYR A 165 -24.67 -0.90 -16.80
N PHE A 166 -24.37 -2.17 -17.08
CA PHE A 166 -23.58 -2.52 -18.25
C PHE A 166 -24.34 -2.17 -19.53
N GLY A 167 -23.71 -1.47 -20.45
CA GLY A 167 -24.36 -0.96 -21.66
C GLY A 167 -25.06 0.40 -21.50
N ASN A 168 -25.13 0.96 -20.29
CA ASN A 168 -25.68 2.30 -20.10
C ASN A 168 -24.77 3.35 -20.77
N PRO A 169 -25.30 4.29 -21.57
CA PRO A 169 -24.50 5.29 -22.29
C PRO A 169 -23.64 6.18 -21.40
N LEU A 170 -24.02 6.39 -20.13
CA LEU A 170 -23.26 7.17 -19.15
C LEU A 170 -22.17 6.34 -18.44
N CYS A 171 -22.07 5.03 -18.73
CA CYS A 171 -21.16 4.12 -18.04
C CYS A 171 -20.19 3.47 -19.02
N ASP A 172 -18.91 3.60 -18.76
CA ASP A 172 -17.83 2.83 -19.40
C ASP A 172 -17.32 1.77 -18.41
N LEU A 173 -18.01 0.63 -18.35
CA LEU A 173 -17.73 -0.46 -17.42
C LEU A 173 -16.93 -1.54 -18.10
N GLY A 174 -15.95 -2.11 -17.37
CA GLY A 174 -15.16 -3.21 -17.91
C GLY A 174 -14.57 -4.13 -16.84
N ASP A 175 -14.80 -5.44 -17.05
CA ASP A 175 -14.19 -6.48 -16.26
C ASP A 175 -12.79 -6.80 -16.79
N THR A 176 -11.78 -6.69 -15.92
CA THR A 176 -10.38 -7.03 -16.24
C THR A 176 -9.96 -8.40 -15.71
N SER A 177 -10.89 -9.21 -15.21
CA SER A 177 -10.63 -10.58 -14.80
C SER A 177 -10.53 -11.52 -15.99
N ARG A 178 -9.86 -12.67 -15.78
CA ARG A 178 -9.80 -13.73 -16.81
C ARG A 178 -11.02 -14.65 -16.75
N ASN A 179 -11.64 -14.76 -15.56
CA ASN A 179 -12.68 -15.75 -15.25
C ASN A 179 -14.06 -15.11 -14.98
N GLY A 180 -14.26 -13.85 -15.39
CA GLY A 180 -15.55 -13.18 -15.28
C GLY A 180 -16.46 -13.41 -16.48
N ASN A 181 -17.63 -12.75 -16.49
CA ASN A 181 -18.56 -12.80 -17.61
C ASN A 181 -17.90 -12.31 -18.91
N PRO A 182 -17.84 -13.14 -19.97
CA PRO A 182 -17.21 -12.77 -21.24
C PRO A 182 -17.74 -11.49 -21.86
N ALA A 183 -19.05 -11.19 -21.70
CA ALA A 183 -19.69 -9.99 -22.22
C ALA A 183 -19.18 -8.70 -21.58
N TRP A 184 -18.67 -8.76 -20.35
CA TRP A 184 -18.14 -7.60 -19.62
C TRP A 184 -16.65 -7.41 -19.77
N ARG A 185 -15.98 -8.39 -20.39
CA ARG A 185 -14.51 -8.43 -20.44
C ARG A 185 -13.96 -7.32 -21.30
N THR A 186 -12.96 -6.61 -20.77
CA THR A 186 -12.25 -5.54 -21.49
C THR A 186 -10.80 -5.42 -21.04
N GLY A 187 -10.02 -4.64 -21.79
CA GLY A 187 -8.65 -4.30 -21.42
C GLY A 187 -8.56 -3.39 -20.20
N LYS A 188 -7.40 -3.41 -19.56
CA LYS A 188 -7.06 -2.42 -18.54
C LYS A 188 -6.91 -1.04 -19.18
N LYS A 189 -7.18 -0.01 -18.41
CA LYS A 189 -6.87 1.39 -18.77
C LYS A 189 -5.83 1.96 -17.81
N THR A 190 -5.01 2.85 -18.31
CA THR A 190 -4.02 3.60 -17.54
C THR A 190 -4.71 4.66 -16.69
N ILE A 191 -4.00 5.22 -15.70
CA ILE A 191 -4.49 6.35 -14.89
C ILE A 191 -4.83 7.54 -15.82
N ALA A 192 -3.98 7.84 -16.79
CA ALA A 192 -4.21 8.93 -17.74
C ALA A 192 -5.51 8.73 -18.56
N GLU A 193 -5.85 7.50 -18.92
CA GLU A 193 -7.13 7.19 -19.58
C GLU A 193 -8.32 7.35 -18.63
N HIS A 194 -8.18 6.96 -17.34
CA HIS A 194 -9.24 7.19 -16.35
C HIS A 194 -9.50 8.69 -16.14
N LEU A 195 -8.45 9.51 -16.12
CA LEU A 195 -8.58 10.96 -15.94
C LEU A 195 -9.30 11.70 -17.09
N ARG A 196 -9.57 11.02 -18.21
CA ARG A 196 -10.43 11.57 -19.29
C ARG A 196 -11.93 11.58 -18.94
N TYR A 197 -12.34 10.88 -17.89
CA TYR A 197 -13.71 10.77 -17.44
C TYR A 197 -13.96 11.72 -16.26
N LYS A 198 -15.17 12.26 -16.18
CA LYS A 198 -15.57 13.09 -15.02
C LYS A 198 -15.64 12.29 -13.74
N PHE A 199 -16.05 11.02 -13.83
CA PHE A 199 -16.27 10.19 -12.65
C PHE A 199 -15.51 8.88 -12.76
N ILE A 200 -14.81 8.51 -11.69
CA ILE A 200 -14.13 7.23 -11.53
C ILE A 200 -14.84 6.46 -10.43
N LEU A 201 -15.37 5.29 -10.76
CA LEU A 201 -16.11 4.46 -9.81
C LEU A 201 -15.16 3.56 -9.04
N ALA A 202 -15.25 3.58 -7.71
CA ALA A 202 -14.62 2.65 -6.80
C ALA A 202 -15.68 1.71 -6.19
N LEU A 203 -15.62 0.44 -6.54
CA LEU A 203 -16.51 -0.61 -6.00
C LEU A 203 -15.68 -1.67 -5.28
N GLU A 204 -16.10 -2.04 -4.08
CA GLU A 204 -15.55 -3.15 -3.29
C GLU A 204 -16.46 -4.37 -3.30
#